data_512ce250ad5acd816417965c38e8183a
#
_entry.id   512ce250ad5acd816417965c38e8183a
#
_cell.length_a   1.000
_cell.length_b   1.000
_cell.length_c   1.000
_cell.angle_alpha   90.00
_cell.angle_beta   90.00
_cell.angle_gamma   90.00
#
_symmetry.space_group_name_H-M   'P 1'
#
loop_
_entity.id
_entity.type
_entity.pdbx_description
1 polymer ?
#
loop_
_entity_poly.entity_id
_entity_poly.type
_entity_poly.pdbx_seq_one_letter_code
_entity_poly.pdbx_strand_id
1 'polypeptide(L)'
;MKGKSGPLRMVVLSVDGMRPDFYRRPDDYGLKVPNMLELVKAGASADLVESVYPTTTYPAHATLVTGVPPSAHGIYSHLASLDPTEKARPWCWFAGALRVPALWDVMRATGRKTAAVSWPVSAGAAIDYNIPEIWDPKRSDPNRDFETPARHSTRGLFPEAMNVLQPILGSATPDRLRSEAALYLWGRYRPDLLLVHFVHYDQLAHQFGPTAPQALAAIERVDEEVGRFREGFLEGEGATLVVLSDHGFAPVEKEAAPLTVLVEEELFAREADGTPKLGKLGAVHAGGSFAVYWLEEPTASERASLRRAVKRLVEAGTVGEVLDRARLKSLSADPDAELSLDAAPGVYFSDRFEGPLVRDSVKDRGTHGQLPTRPGLEASFIVAGPGVSTGRNLGCIALTQVAPTLASWLGLPNDILASEEKPIQRFDE
;
A
#
# COMPACT_ATOMS: atom_id res chain seq x y z
N MET A 1 1.70 21.95 -38.69
CA MET A 1 2.86 21.07 -38.40
C MET A 1 2.56 20.36 -37.09
N LYS A 2 2.24 19.07 -37.10
CA LYS A 2 2.14 18.28 -35.86
C LYS A 2 3.56 18.14 -35.34
N GLY A 3 3.91 18.91 -34.28
CA GLY A 3 5.16 18.74 -33.59
C GLY A 3 5.24 17.28 -33.13
N LYS A 4 6.37 16.62 -33.35
CA LYS A 4 6.68 15.33 -32.74
C LYS A 4 6.69 15.57 -31.22
N SER A 5 5.57 15.30 -30.55
CA SER A 5 5.58 15.21 -29.09
C SER A 5 6.57 14.10 -28.73
N GLY A 6 7.55 14.41 -27.92
CA GLY A 6 8.46 13.41 -27.36
C GLY A 6 7.66 12.33 -26.61
N PRO A 7 8.31 11.26 -26.19
CA PRO A 7 7.64 10.20 -25.44
C PRO A 7 6.94 10.78 -24.21
N LEU A 8 5.69 10.35 -23.98
CA LEU A 8 4.92 10.77 -22.80
C LEU A 8 5.65 10.29 -21.54
N ARG A 9 5.85 11.19 -20.57
CA ARG A 9 6.54 10.94 -19.31
C ARG A 9 5.58 11.11 -18.16
N MET A 10 5.78 10.34 -17.09
CA MET A 10 4.86 10.30 -15.97
C MET A 10 5.58 10.17 -14.64
N VAL A 11 5.08 10.87 -13.64
CA VAL A 11 5.45 10.71 -12.23
C VAL A 11 4.21 10.27 -11.47
N VAL A 12 4.35 9.24 -10.66
CA VAL A 12 3.30 8.72 -9.77
C VAL A 12 3.77 8.85 -8.33
N LEU A 13 3.06 9.64 -7.55
CA LEU A 13 3.25 9.81 -6.11
C LEU A 13 2.16 9.00 -5.39
N SER A 14 2.53 7.92 -4.73
CA SER A 14 1.64 7.18 -3.83
C SER A 14 1.80 7.73 -2.43
N VAL A 15 0.71 8.21 -1.84
CA VAL A 15 0.66 8.70 -0.46
C VAL A 15 -0.07 7.69 0.40
N ASP A 16 0.69 6.90 1.15
CA ASP A 16 0.19 5.79 1.96
C ASP A 16 -0.94 6.22 2.89
N GLY A 17 -2.09 5.55 2.78
CA GLY A 17 -3.26 5.78 3.60
C GLY A 17 -4.04 7.07 3.36
N MET A 18 -3.71 7.88 2.34
CA MET A 18 -4.35 9.18 2.09
C MET A 18 -5.80 9.03 1.62
N ARG A 19 -6.73 9.58 2.38
CA ARG A 19 -8.16 9.58 2.10
C ARG A 19 -8.55 10.66 1.08
N PRO A 20 -9.53 10.41 0.19
CA PRO A 20 -9.96 11.38 -0.83
C PRO A 20 -10.62 12.62 -0.23
N ASP A 21 -11.22 12.53 0.96
CA ASP A 21 -11.84 13.67 1.62
C ASP A 21 -10.84 14.74 2.08
N PHE A 22 -9.55 14.44 2.21
CA PHE A 22 -8.51 15.40 2.56
C PHE A 22 -8.27 16.48 1.49
N TYR A 23 -8.47 16.17 0.22
CA TYR A 23 -8.40 17.17 -0.85
C TYR A 23 -9.77 17.54 -1.44
N ARG A 24 -10.81 16.72 -1.21
CA ARG A 24 -12.16 17.04 -1.69
C ARG A 24 -12.93 17.93 -0.71
N ARG A 25 -12.68 17.80 0.57
CA ARG A 25 -13.32 18.55 1.65
C ARG A 25 -12.28 18.95 2.73
N PRO A 26 -11.19 19.64 2.34
CA PRO A 26 -10.10 19.95 3.26
C PRO A 26 -10.56 20.80 4.45
N ASP A 27 -11.57 21.64 4.27
CA ASP A 27 -12.11 22.50 5.32
C ASP A 27 -12.74 21.72 6.48
N ASP A 28 -13.26 20.50 6.24
CA ASP A 28 -13.79 19.62 7.29
C ASP A 28 -12.71 19.24 8.32
N TYR A 29 -11.43 19.33 7.93
CA TYR A 29 -10.26 18.99 8.73
C TYR A 29 -9.36 20.18 9.03
N GLY A 30 -9.68 21.37 8.51
CA GLY A 30 -8.79 22.54 8.58
C GLY A 30 -7.49 22.39 7.81
N LEU A 31 -7.44 21.53 6.80
CA LEU A 31 -6.24 21.22 6.00
C LEU A 31 -5.94 22.31 4.97
N LYS A 32 -4.65 22.59 4.81
CA LYS A 32 -4.11 23.48 3.78
C LYS A 32 -3.37 22.63 2.74
N VAL A 33 -4.06 22.29 1.66
CA VAL A 33 -3.55 21.44 0.56
C VAL A 33 -3.70 22.14 -0.81
N PRO A 34 -3.14 23.35 -0.97
CA PRO A 34 -3.33 24.17 -2.17
C PRO A 34 -2.80 23.50 -3.44
N ASN A 35 -1.71 22.72 -3.37
CA ASN A 35 -1.11 22.09 -4.52
C ASN A 35 -1.95 20.91 -5.05
N MET A 36 -2.52 20.09 -4.17
CA MET A 36 -3.47 19.04 -4.56
C MET A 36 -4.74 19.66 -5.16
N LEU A 37 -5.25 20.75 -4.56
CA LEU A 37 -6.42 21.46 -5.09
C LEU A 37 -6.15 22.05 -6.50
N GLU A 38 -4.96 22.57 -6.74
CA GLU A 38 -4.57 23.03 -8.09
C GLU A 38 -4.50 21.87 -9.09
N LEU A 39 -3.97 20.69 -8.68
CA LEU A 39 -3.98 19.51 -9.54
C LEU A 39 -5.40 19.03 -9.87
N VAL A 40 -6.31 19.03 -8.89
CA VAL A 40 -7.73 18.68 -9.11
C VAL A 40 -8.37 19.64 -10.13
N LYS A 41 -8.08 20.94 -10.04
CA LYS A 41 -8.59 21.94 -11.00
C LYS A 41 -7.95 21.81 -12.39
N ALA A 42 -6.64 21.55 -12.43
CA ALA A 42 -5.88 21.47 -13.68
C ALA A 42 -6.06 20.14 -14.43
N GLY A 43 -6.64 19.13 -13.79
CA GLY A 43 -6.74 17.79 -14.34
C GLY A 43 -8.02 17.07 -13.95
N ALA A 44 -7.90 15.82 -13.56
CA ALA A 44 -9.02 14.96 -13.18
C ALA A 44 -8.79 14.34 -11.80
N SER A 45 -9.88 14.03 -11.08
CA SER A 45 -9.81 13.32 -9.80
C SER A 45 -10.98 12.36 -9.63
N ALA A 46 -10.78 11.27 -8.89
CA ALA A 46 -11.85 10.36 -8.51
C ALA A 46 -12.60 10.87 -7.27
N ASP A 47 -13.89 10.52 -7.15
CA ASP A 47 -14.63 10.70 -5.92
C ASP A 47 -14.07 9.80 -4.82
N LEU A 48 -13.77 8.57 -5.19
CA LEU A 48 -13.07 7.58 -4.38
C LEU A 48 -12.46 6.52 -5.30
N VAL A 49 -11.45 5.82 -4.76
CA VAL A 49 -10.91 4.60 -5.37
C VAL A 49 -11.23 3.42 -4.46
N GLU A 50 -11.96 2.43 -4.97
CA GLU A 50 -12.18 1.18 -4.25
C GLU A 50 -10.88 0.36 -4.27
N SER A 51 -10.26 0.19 -3.10
CA SER A 51 -9.05 -0.60 -2.92
C SER A 51 -9.36 -2.10 -2.98
N VAL A 52 -8.34 -2.95 -2.78
CA VAL A 52 -8.48 -4.41 -2.74
C VAL A 52 -8.56 -4.93 -1.30
N TYR A 53 -8.98 -6.19 -1.11
CA TYR A 53 -8.98 -6.82 0.20
C TYR A 53 -7.77 -7.76 0.37
N PRO A 54 -7.05 -7.66 1.50
CA PRO A 54 -7.17 -6.64 2.54
C PRO A 54 -6.68 -5.27 2.07
N THR A 55 -7.26 -4.18 2.62
CA THR A 55 -6.87 -2.80 2.29
C THR A 55 -5.53 -2.45 2.94
N THR A 56 -4.45 -3.07 2.45
CA THR A 56 -3.10 -2.91 3.01
C THR A 56 -2.08 -2.58 1.93
N THR A 57 -1.00 -1.93 2.32
CA THR A 57 0.03 -1.35 1.47
C THR A 57 0.53 -2.30 0.38
N TYR A 58 0.97 -3.51 0.72
CA TYR A 58 1.62 -4.42 -0.24
C TYR A 58 0.67 -5.01 -1.28
N PRO A 59 -0.50 -5.58 -0.91
CA PRO A 59 -1.52 -5.99 -1.88
C PRO A 59 -1.99 -4.85 -2.78
N ALA A 60 -2.22 -3.68 -2.21
CA ALA A 60 -2.70 -2.53 -2.97
C ALA A 60 -1.63 -2.00 -3.94
N HIS A 61 -0.35 -1.84 -3.51
CA HIS A 61 0.73 -1.41 -4.40
C HIS A 61 1.04 -2.44 -5.50
N ALA A 62 0.91 -3.75 -5.20
CA ALA A 62 0.98 -4.77 -6.24
C ALA A 62 -0.14 -4.60 -7.29
N THR A 63 -1.37 -4.31 -6.84
CA THR A 63 -2.51 -4.01 -7.72
C THR A 63 -2.28 -2.74 -8.54
N LEU A 64 -1.75 -1.66 -7.93
CA LEU A 64 -1.46 -0.39 -8.60
C LEU A 64 -0.50 -0.53 -9.80
N VAL A 65 0.36 -1.54 -9.81
CA VAL A 65 1.33 -1.75 -10.90
C VAL A 65 1.02 -2.93 -11.82
N THR A 66 0.12 -3.84 -11.40
CA THR A 66 -0.27 -5.00 -12.21
C THR A 66 -1.65 -4.85 -12.85
N GLY A 67 -2.55 -4.08 -12.22
CA GLY A 67 -3.93 -3.91 -12.66
C GLY A 67 -4.83 -5.12 -12.40
N VAL A 68 -4.38 -6.07 -11.55
CA VAL A 68 -5.16 -7.25 -11.19
C VAL A 68 -5.30 -7.37 -9.67
N PRO A 69 -6.32 -8.08 -9.17
CA PRO A 69 -6.55 -8.25 -7.72
C PRO A 69 -5.54 -9.23 -7.07
N PRO A 70 -5.50 -9.30 -5.72
CA PRO A 70 -4.60 -10.16 -4.97
C PRO A 70 -4.60 -11.63 -5.40
N SER A 71 -5.75 -12.23 -5.69
CA SER A 71 -5.85 -13.63 -6.16
C SER A 71 -5.06 -13.90 -7.44
N ALA A 72 -4.85 -12.87 -8.28
CA ALA A 72 -4.12 -13.00 -9.53
C ALA A 72 -2.64 -12.65 -9.37
N HIS A 73 -2.28 -11.55 -8.67
CA HIS A 73 -0.88 -11.16 -8.53
C HIS A 73 -0.13 -11.87 -7.40
N GLY A 74 -0.83 -12.52 -6.45
CA GLY A 74 -0.22 -13.39 -5.44
C GLY A 74 0.32 -12.71 -4.19
N ILE A 75 0.16 -11.41 -4.03
CA ILE A 75 0.53 -10.68 -2.81
C ILE A 75 -0.72 -10.45 -1.98
N TYR A 76 -0.83 -11.14 -0.83
CA TYR A 76 -2.05 -11.16 -0.01
C TYR A 76 -1.91 -10.40 1.32
N SER A 77 -0.68 -10.09 1.71
CA SER A 77 -0.33 -9.41 2.94
C SER A 77 1.00 -8.68 2.78
N HIS A 78 1.34 -7.81 3.73
CA HIS A 78 2.71 -7.31 3.86
C HIS A 78 3.69 -8.40 4.32
N LEU A 79 3.23 -9.38 5.12
CA LEU A 79 4.07 -10.47 5.65
C LEU A 79 4.21 -11.61 4.63
N ALA A 80 5.42 -12.09 4.44
CA ALA A 80 5.74 -13.21 3.56
C ALA A 80 5.65 -14.58 4.28
N SER A 81 5.60 -14.59 5.62
CA SER A 81 5.51 -15.80 6.44
C SER A 81 4.13 -15.95 7.06
N LEU A 82 3.58 -17.18 7.03
CA LEU A 82 2.34 -17.54 7.70
C LEU A 82 2.54 -17.96 9.17
N ASP A 83 3.80 -17.99 9.65
CA ASP A 83 4.13 -18.34 11.03
C ASP A 83 4.02 -17.12 11.95
N PRO A 84 2.96 -17.00 12.77
CA PRO A 84 2.80 -15.86 13.66
C PRO A 84 3.75 -15.91 14.88
N THR A 85 4.48 -17.00 15.09
CA THR A 85 5.44 -17.15 16.19
C THR A 85 6.83 -16.63 15.83
N GLU A 86 7.09 -16.38 14.54
CA GLU A 86 8.34 -15.84 14.03
C GLU A 86 8.47 -14.35 14.41
N LYS A 87 9.54 -14.00 15.17
CA LYS A 87 9.71 -12.64 15.73
C LYS A 87 10.09 -11.56 14.71
N ALA A 88 10.68 -11.96 13.58
CA ALA A 88 11.20 -11.04 12.58
C ALA A 88 10.79 -11.51 11.19
N ARG A 89 9.46 -11.53 10.97
CA ARG A 89 8.90 -11.97 9.69
C ARG A 89 9.31 -11.05 8.56
N PRO A 90 9.85 -11.58 7.43
CA PRO A 90 10.11 -10.79 6.25
C PRO A 90 8.80 -10.29 5.65
N TRP A 91 8.85 -9.11 5.02
CA TRP A 91 7.74 -8.60 4.25
C TRP A 91 7.84 -9.04 2.78
N CYS A 92 6.79 -8.83 2.02
CA CYS A 92 6.73 -9.15 0.59
C CYS A 92 7.50 -8.12 -0.27
N TRP A 93 8.76 -7.84 0.07
CA TRP A 93 9.57 -6.81 -0.60
C TRP A 93 9.89 -7.08 -2.06
N PHE A 94 9.99 -8.37 -2.44
CA PHE A 94 10.58 -8.77 -3.71
C PHE A 94 9.56 -8.90 -4.84
N ALA A 95 9.82 -8.24 -5.97
CA ALA A 95 9.00 -8.33 -7.19
C ALA A 95 8.87 -9.77 -7.74
N GLY A 96 9.85 -10.65 -7.43
CA GLY A 96 9.78 -12.06 -7.80
C GLY A 96 8.62 -12.84 -7.16
N ALA A 97 7.92 -12.28 -6.18
CA ALA A 97 6.69 -12.85 -5.63
C ALA A 97 5.45 -12.57 -6.47
N LEU A 98 5.50 -11.59 -7.39
CA LEU A 98 4.41 -11.31 -8.32
C LEU A 98 4.27 -12.46 -9.33
N ARG A 99 3.04 -12.92 -9.51
CA ARG A 99 2.68 -14.01 -10.44
C ARG A 99 2.37 -13.53 -11.85
N VAL A 100 2.28 -12.21 -12.06
CA VAL A 100 1.92 -11.55 -13.32
C VAL A 100 2.87 -10.38 -13.59
N PRO A 101 3.02 -9.95 -14.86
CA PRO A 101 3.80 -8.78 -15.20
C PRO A 101 3.27 -7.51 -14.55
N ALA A 102 4.19 -6.63 -14.16
CA ALA A 102 3.90 -5.31 -13.65
C ALA A 102 4.22 -4.21 -14.69
N LEU A 103 3.82 -2.98 -14.40
CA LEU A 103 4.00 -1.83 -15.29
C LEU A 103 5.48 -1.62 -15.71
N TRP A 104 6.43 -1.87 -14.83
CA TRP A 104 7.87 -1.80 -15.15
C TRP A 104 8.32 -2.87 -16.16
N ASP A 105 7.66 -4.05 -16.21
CA ASP A 105 7.96 -5.08 -17.20
C ASP A 105 7.49 -4.64 -18.58
N VAL A 106 6.33 -3.98 -18.67
CA VAL A 106 5.80 -3.37 -19.90
C VAL A 106 6.74 -2.26 -20.39
N MET A 107 7.17 -1.38 -19.48
CA MET A 107 8.12 -0.31 -19.79
C MET A 107 9.42 -0.88 -20.36
N ARG A 108 9.98 -1.89 -19.70
CA ARG A 108 11.20 -2.56 -20.17
C ARG A 108 11.03 -3.24 -21.53
N ALA A 109 9.91 -3.94 -21.75
CA ALA A 109 9.61 -4.59 -23.03
C ALA A 109 9.51 -3.60 -24.19
N THR A 110 9.14 -2.36 -23.92
CA THR A 110 9.03 -1.27 -24.88
C THR A 110 10.28 -0.39 -24.96
N GLY A 111 11.35 -0.75 -24.26
CA GLY A 111 12.63 -0.01 -24.24
C GLY A 111 12.56 1.35 -23.53
N ARG A 112 11.55 1.55 -22.67
CA ARG A 112 11.36 2.78 -21.91
C ARG A 112 11.97 2.65 -20.51
N LYS A 113 12.48 3.76 -19.96
CA LYS A 113 13.18 3.78 -18.69
C LYS A 113 12.26 4.01 -17.53
N THR A 114 12.52 3.29 -16.44
CA THR A 114 11.79 3.40 -15.19
C THR A 114 12.71 3.80 -14.03
N ALA A 115 12.15 4.55 -13.09
CA ALA A 115 12.76 4.80 -11.79
C ALA A 115 11.75 4.56 -10.67
N ALA A 116 12.21 4.15 -9.49
CA ALA A 116 11.37 4.05 -8.30
C ALA A 116 12.13 4.42 -7.03
N VAL A 117 11.42 5.05 -6.10
CA VAL A 117 11.89 5.37 -4.75
C VAL A 117 10.90 4.85 -3.74
N SER A 118 11.35 3.94 -2.88
CA SER A 118 10.57 3.30 -1.82
C SER A 118 9.26 2.63 -2.28
N TRP A 119 9.16 2.20 -3.55
CA TRP A 119 7.95 1.54 -4.01
C TRP A 119 7.86 0.11 -3.43
N PRO A 120 6.73 -0.27 -2.77
CA PRO A 120 6.52 -1.63 -2.26
C PRO A 120 6.61 -2.69 -3.35
N VAL A 121 7.01 -3.92 -2.98
CA VAL A 121 7.15 -5.07 -3.90
C VAL A 121 8.12 -4.81 -5.06
N SER A 122 9.04 -3.85 -4.96
CA SER A 122 9.93 -3.48 -6.07
C SER A 122 11.37 -4.01 -5.93
N ALA A 123 11.75 -4.60 -4.80
CA ALA A 123 13.09 -5.15 -4.66
C ALA A 123 13.36 -6.25 -5.72
N GLY A 124 14.43 -6.11 -6.49
CA GLY A 124 14.76 -7.01 -7.59
C GLY A 124 13.89 -6.87 -8.85
N ALA A 125 13.00 -5.87 -8.90
CA ALA A 125 12.18 -5.58 -10.08
C ALA A 125 13.02 -5.15 -11.30
N ALA A 126 12.44 -5.28 -12.49
CA ALA A 126 13.05 -4.85 -13.76
C ALA A 126 12.98 -3.32 -13.96
N ILE A 127 13.35 -2.57 -12.91
CA ILE A 127 13.38 -1.10 -12.87
C ILE A 127 14.83 -0.63 -13.08
N ASP A 128 15.04 0.33 -13.99
CA ASP A 128 16.40 0.78 -14.36
C ASP A 128 17.09 1.48 -13.19
N TYR A 129 16.35 2.31 -12.45
CA TYR A 129 16.87 3.13 -11.34
C TYR A 129 15.99 2.95 -10.11
N ASN A 130 16.26 1.87 -9.33
CA ASN A 130 15.43 1.46 -8.20
C ASN A 130 16.15 1.68 -6.86
N ILE A 131 15.49 2.40 -5.96
CA ILE A 131 15.77 2.44 -4.52
C ILE A 131 14.54 1.86 -3.85
N PRO A 132 14.48 0.52 -3.63
CA PRO A 132 13.27 -0.16 -3.17
C PRO A 132 12.95 0.13 -1.71
N GLU A 133 11.69 -0.07 -1.34
CA GLU A 133 11.31 -0.19 0.06
C GLU A 133 11.76 -1.56 0.57
N ILE A 134 12.77 -1.60 1.43
CA ILE A 134 13.29 -2.82 2.03
C ILE A 134 14.16 -2.50 3.25
N TRP A 135 14.09 -3.35 4.28
CA TRP A 135 14.93 -3.27 5.48
C TRP A 135 15.19 -4.67 6.05
N ASP A 136 16.15 -4.78 6.96
CA ASP A 136 16.37 -6.01 7.72
C ASP A 136 15.35 -6.08 8.88
N PRO A 137 14.44 -7.08 8.90
CA PRO A 137 13.41 -7.19 9.93
C PRO A 137 13.99 -7.47 11.34
N LYS A 138 15.26 -7.81 11.43
CA LYS A 138 15.97 -8.01 12.72
C LYS A 138 16.50 -6.73 13.32
N ARG A 139 16.50 -5.62 12.58
CA ARG A 139 16.92 -4.31 13.10
C ARG A 139 15.82 -3.68 13.93
N SER A 140 16.20 -3.09 15.05
CA SER A 140 15.27 -2.41 15.96
C SER A 140 14.72 -1.08 15.39
N ASP A 141 15.42 -0.47 14.45
CA ASP A 141 15.03 0.77 13.78
C ASP A 141 15.25 0.64 12.26
N PRO A 142 14.19 0.34 11.49
CA PRO A 142 14.26 0.26 10.04
C PRO A 142 14.73 1.56 9.37
N ASN A 143 14.44 2.71 9.95
CA ASN A 143 14.83 4.02 9.40
C ASN A 143 16.34 4.28 9.46
N ARG A 144 17.08 3.48 10.23
CA ARG A 144 18.55 3.50 10.31
C ARG A 144 19.22 2.35 9.55
N ASP A 145 18.46 1.59 8.78
CA ASP A 145 19.01 0.56 7.90
C ASP A 145 19.36 1.15 6.54
N PHE A 146 20.59 1.58 6.36
CA PHE A 146 21.13 2.03 5.06
C PHE A 146 21.80 0.91 4.27
N GLU A 147 22.11 -0.20 4.91
CA GLU A 147 22.84 -1.31 4.32
C GLU A 147 21.95 -2.19 3.44
N THR A 148 20.76 -2.53 3.94
CA THR A 148 19.83 -3.38 3.19
C THR A 148 19.30 -2.69 1.93
N PRO A 149 18.80 -1.43 1.97
CA PRO A 149 18.46 -0.71 0.76
C PRO A 149 19.63 -0.56 -0.21
N ALA A 150 20.85 -0.31 0.28
CA ALA A 150 22.05 -0.20 -0.58
C ALA A 150 22.34 -1.47 -1.37
N ARG A 151 22.16 -2.65 -0.76
CA ARG A 151 22.36 -3.96 -1.43
C ARG A 151 21.30 -4.27 -2.48
N HIS A 152 20.08 -3.82 -2.29
CA HIS A 152 18.94 -4.13 -3.15
C HIS A 152 18.59 -3.04 -4.15
N SER A 153 19.22 -1.88 -4.07
CA SER A 153 19.10 -0.81 -5.06
C SER A 153 19.87 -1.14 -6.35
N THR A 154 19.52 -0.47 -7.43
CA THR A 154 20.33 -0.48 -8.65
C THR A 154 21.79 -0.16 -8.30
N ARG A 155 22.71 -0.92 -8.85
CA ARG A 155 24.14 -0.85 -8.50
C ARG A 155 24.69 0.58 -8.56
N GLY A 156 25.25 1.06 -7.47
CA GLY A 156 25.83 2.40 -7.34
C GLY A 156 24.83 3.52 -7.08
N LEU A 157 23.53 3.28 -7.25
CA LEU A 157 22.50 4.31 -7.16
C LEU A 157 22.28 4.82 -5.73
N PHE A 158 22.27 3.90 -4.76
CA PHE A 158 22.03 4.28 -3.36
C PHE A 158 23.11 5.22 -2.81
N PRO A 159 24.42 4.95 -2.97
CA PRO A 159 25.47 5.90 -2.61
C PRO A 159 25.37 7.24 -3.30
N GLU A 160 25.00 7.28 -4.59
CA GLU A 160 24.78 8.54 -5.32
C GLU A 160 23.62 9.36 -4.72
N ALA A 161 22.48 8.71 -4.45
CA ALA A 161 21.34 9.35 -3.79
C ALA A 161 21.72 9.86 -2.39
N MET A 162 22.45 9.05 -1.60
CA MET A 162 22.90 9.44 -0.27
C MET A 162 23.80 10.68 -0.26
N ASN A 163 24.63 10.89 -1.28
CA ASN A 163 25.42 12.13 -1.40
C ASN A 163 24.53 13.39 -1.52
N VAL A 164 23.37 13.26 -2.19
CA VAL A 164 22.40 14.35 -2.29
C VAL A 164 21.63 14.54 -0.99
N LEU A 165 21.31 13.46 -0.30
CA LEU A 165 20.50 13.47 0.93
C LEU A 165 21.32 13.87 2.17
N GLN A 166 22.64 13.70 2.16
CA GLN A 166 23.52 13.95 3.30
C GLN A 166 23.28 15.31 4.00
N PRO A 167 23.12 16.44 3.28
CA PRO A 167 22.91 17.74 3.90
C PRO A 167 21.62 17.88 4.72
N ILE A 168 20.60 17.08 4.43
CA ILE A 168 19.27 17.16 5.02
C ILE A 168 18.89 15.95 5.88
N LEU A 169 19.74 14.93 5.94
CA LEU A 169 19.42 13.62 6.55
C LEU A 169 18.98 13.72 8.02
N GLY A 170 19.49 14.69 8.78
CA GLY A 170 19.18 14.88 10.20
C GLY A 170 17.98 15.81 10.49
N SER A 171 17.43 16.47 9.48
CA SER A 171 16.38 17.50 9.66
C SER A 171 15.14 17.30 8.81
N ALA A 172 15.22 16.51 7.72
CA ALA A 172 14.11 16.27 6.80
C ALA A 172 13.21 15.15 7.29
N THR A 173 11.92 15.22 6.93
CA THR A 173 10.97 14.13 7.11
C THR A 173 11.31 12.96 6.19
N PRO A 174 10.82 11.74 6.48
CA PRO A 174 11.00 10.60 5.59
C PRO A 174 10.56 10.87 4.15
N ASP A 175 9.42 11.54 3.95
CA ASP A 175 8.89 11.82 2.61
C ASP A 175 9.67 12.92 1.89
N ARG A 176 10.22 13.91 2.62
CA ARG A 176 11.16 14.87 2.06
C ARG A 176 12.43 14.20 1.52
N LEU A 177 12.97 13.19 2.23
CA LEU A 177 14.13 12.43 1.76
C LEU A 177 13.79 11.64 0.48
N ARG A 178 12.61 11.02 0.42
CA ARG A 178 12.12 10.31 -0.77
C ARG A 178 11.91 11.26 -1.95
N SER A 179 11.35 12.43 -1.68
CA SER A 179 11.16 13.49 -2.68
C SER A 179 12.50 13.93 -3.28
N GLU A 180 13.50 14.24 -2.45
CA GLU A 180 14.82 14.64 -2.94
C GLU A 180 15.52 13.54 -3.75
N ALA A 181 15.44 12.30 -3.30
CA ALA A 181 15.95 11.17 -4.07
C ALA A 181 15.25 11.05 -5.44
N ALA A 182 13.93 11.19 -5.48
CA ALA A 182 13.13 11.12 -6.69
C ALA A 182 13.45 12.28 -7.67
N LEU A 183 13.58 13.50 -7.16
CA LEU A 183 13.99 14.67 -7.94
C LEU A 183 15.40 14.49 -8.53
N TYR A 184 16.32 13.94 -7.75
CA TYR A 184 17.66 13.59 -8.23
C TYR A 184 17.61 12.57 -9.37
N LEU A 185 16.86 11.45 -9.20
CA LEU A 185 16.72 10.43 -10.22
C LEU A 185 16.12 10.99 -11.51
N TRP A 186 15.08 11.82 -11.40
CA TRP A 186 14.47 12.45 -12.56
C TRP A 186 15.43 13.37 -13.30
N GLY A 187 16.09 14.28 -12.60
CA GLY A 187 17.05 15.22 -13.20
C GLY A 187 18.24 14.54 -13.84
N ARG A 188 18.77 13.50 -13.20
CA ARG A 188 20.00 12.79 -13.60
C ARG A 188 19.78 11.78 -14.73
N TYR A 189 18.69 11.01 -14.65
CA TYR A 189 18.49 9.83 -15.50
C TYR A 189 17.34 9.98 -16.49
N ARG A 190 16.47 10.95 -16.29
CA ARG A 190 15.38 11.28 -17.20
C ARG A 190 14.48 10.08 -17.51
N PRO A 191 13.95 9.34 -16.49
CA PRO A 191 13.09 8.19 -16.74
C PRO A 191 11.79 8.61 -17.44
N ASP A 192 11.14 7.65 -18.12
CA ASP A 192 9.82 7.84 -18.71
C ASP A 192 8.70 7.66 -17.67
N LEU A 193 8.95 6.81 -16.66
CA LEU A 193 8.07 6.60 -15.52
C LEU A 193 8.89 6.67 -14.23
N LEU A 194 8.43 7.49 -13.29
CA LEU A 194 8.96 7.57 -11.92
C LEU A 194 7.86 7.22 -10.94
N LEU A 195 8.10 6.24 -10.08
CA LEU A 195 7.23 5.81 -8.99
C LEU A 195 7.82 6.24 -7.65
N VAL A 196 7.04 6.91 -6.81
CA VAL A 196 7.49 7.37 -5.48
C VAL A 196 6.44 7.02 -4.44
N HIS A 197 6.86 6.46 -3.30
CA HIS A 197 5.97 6.12 -2.21
C HIS A 197 6.29 6.98 -0.98
N PHE A 198 5.30 7.73 -0.49
CA PHE A 198 5.33 8.54 0.72
C PHE A 198 4.58 7.81 1.84
N VAL A 199 5.18 7.70 3.03
CA VAL A 199 4.68 6.85 4.11
C VAL A 199 4.44 7.61 5.43
N HIS A 200 4.85 8.86 5.52
CA HIS A 200 4.89 9.55 6.82
C HIS A 200 3.50 9.79 7.40
N TYR A 201 2.49 10.02 6.54
CA TYR A 201 1.10 10.14 6.99
C TYR A 201 0.62 8.83 7.62
N ASP A 202 0.81 7.68 6.95
CA ASP A 202 0.42 6.37 7.47
C ASP A 202 1.01 6.10 8.86
N GLN A 203 2.32 6.32 9.01
CA GLN A 203 3.01 6.13 10.30
C GLN A 203 2.38 6.96 11.42
N LEU A 204 2.06 8.23 11.15
CA LEU A 204 1.45 9.12 12.14
C LEU A 204 -0.04 8.81 12.36
N ALA A 205 -0.75 8.36 11.31
CA ALA A 205 -2.14 7.94 11.42
C ALA A 205 -2.29 6.67 12.27
N HIS A 206 -1.37 5.71 12.17
CA HIS A 206 -1.29 4.59 13.10
C HIS A 206 -1.08 5.06 14.54
N GLN A 207 -0.08 5.92 14.76
CA GLN A 207 0.32 6.32 16.11
C GLN A 207 -0.69 7.23 16.81
N PHE A 208 -1.29 8.19 16.08
CA PHE A 208 -2.09 9.27 16.66
C PHE A 208 -3.56 9.23 16.26
N GLY A 209 -3.90 8.49 15.21
CA GLY A 209 -5.21 8.48 14.56
C GLY A 209 -5.23 9.28 13.26
N PRO A 210 -6.10 8.88 12.28
CA PRO A 210 -6.06 9.40 10.91
C PRO A 210 -6.37 10.89 10.79
N THR A 211 -7.08 11.47 11.76
CA THR A 211 -7.46 12.89 11.76
C THR A 211 -6.80 13.66 12.91
N ALA A 212 -5.80 13.07 13.57
CA ALA A 212 -5.04 13.77 14.60
C ALA A 212 -4.20 14.90 13.99
N PRO A 213 -3.94 16.00 14.73
CA PRO A 213 -3.16 17.13 14.22
C PRO A 213 -1.80 16.75 13.64
N GLN A 214 -1.13 15.74 14.22
CA GLN A 214 0.16 15.25 13.73
C GLN A 214 0.06 14.57 12.36
N ALA A 215 -0.98 13.75 12.17
CA ALA A 215 -1.25 13.08 10.90
C ALA A 215 -1.68 14.10 9.83
N LEU A 216 -2.59 15.03 10.16
CA LEU A 216 -3.01 16.08 9.25
C LEU A 216 -1.85 16.99 8.84
N ALA A 217 -0.94 17.33 9.75
CA ALA A 217 0.27 18.08 9.42
C ALA A 217 1.20 17.31 8.46
N ALA A 218 1.18 15.97 8.45
CA ALA A 218 1.92 15.21 7.46
C ALA A 218 1.29 15.32 6.06
N ILE A 219 -0.03 15.36 5.94
CA ILE A 219 -0.74 15.61 4.68
C ILE A 219 -0.38 17.00 4.12
N GLU A 220 -0.33 18.03 4.96
CA GLU A 220 0.10 19.37 4.52
C GLU A 220 1.54 19.38 4.00
N ARG A 221 2.46 18.63 4.66
CA ARG A 221 3.84 18.47 4.17
C ARG A 221 3.92 17.68 2.86
N VAL A 222 3.09 16.65 2.70
CA VAL A 222 2.96 15.94 1.42
C VAL A 222 2.47 16.89 0.34
N ASP A 223 1.52 17.77 0.62
CA ASP A 223 1.05 18.79 -0.32
C ASP A 223 2.18 19.73 -0.77
N GLU A 224 3.09 20.11 0.14
CA GLU A 224 4.31 20.89 -0.21
C GLU A 224 5.20 20.11 -1.18
N GLU A 225 5.40 18.80 -0.95
CA GLU A 225 6.16 17.95 -1.87
C GLU A 225 5.44 17.81 -3.23
N VAL A 226 4.12 17.61 -3.25
CA VAL A 226 3.31 17.62 -4.48
C VAL A 226 3.52 18.92 -5.26
N GLY A 227 3.59 20.07 -4.58
CA GLY A 227 3.90 21.37 -5.19
C GLY A 227 5.24 21.38 -5.93
N ARG A 228 6.28 20.82 -5.33
CA ARG A 228 7.61 20.72 -5.95
C ARG A 228 7.60 19.87 -7.21
N PHE A 229 6.88 18.74 -7.18
CA PHE A 229 6.73 17.89 -8.37
C PHE A 229 5.87 18.55 -9.44
N ARG A 230 4.83 19.29 -9.06
CA ARG A 230 4.00 20.06 -9.99
C ARG A 230 4.82 21.09 -10.75
N GLU A 231 5.55 21.94 -10.05
CA GLU A 231 6.39 22.98 -10.62
C GLU A 231 7.49 22.41 -11.50
N GLY A 232 8.21 21.40 -11.03
CA GLY A 232 9.34 20.82 -11.75
C GLY A 232 8.95 20.02 -12.98
N PHE A 233 7.90 19.21 -12.89
CA PHE A 233 7.61 18.19 -13.91
C PHE A 233 6.38 18.49 -14.75
N LEU A 234 5.28 18.90 -14.13
CA LEU A 234 4.07 19.22 -14.87
C LEU A 234 4.23 20.53 -15.64
N GLU A 235 4.59 21.59 -14.95
CA GLU A 235 4.71 22.93 -15.53
C GLU A 235 6.04 23.13 -16.29
N GLY A 236 7.15 22.64 -15.74
CA GLY A 236 8.47 22.81 -16.33
C GLY A 236 8.77 21.89 -17.52
N GLU A 237 8.33 20.63 -17.47
CA GLU A 237 8.70 19.61 -18.47
C GLU A 237 7.51 19.01 -19.23
N GLY A 238 6.27 19.34 -18.87
CA GLY A 238 5.07 18.83 -19.50
C GLY A 238 4.87 17.32 -19.29
N ALA A 239 5.33 16.76 -18.15
CA ALA A 239 5.07 15.39 -17.77
C ALA A 239 3.68 15.27 -17.13
N THR A 240 3.10 14.07 -17.14
CA THR A 240 1.87 13.79 -16.37
C THR A 240 2.24 13.54 -14.91
N LEU A 241 1.55 14.20 -13.99
CA LEU A 241 1.68 14.00 -12.55
C LEU A 241 0.43 13.30 -12.02
N VAL A 242 0.61 12.16 -11.37
CA VAL A 242 -0.42 11.39 -10.67
C VAL A 242 -0.14 11.42 -9.18
N VAL A 243 -1.13 11.77 -8.38
CA VAL A 243 -1.12 11.62 -6.92
C VAL A 243 -2.23 10.66 -6.56
N LEU A 244 -1.87 9.57 -5.93
CA LEU A 244 -2.82 8.51 -5.54
C LEU A 244 -2.50 7.99 -4.14
N SER A 245 -3.37 7.14 -3.62
CA SER A 245 -3.08 6.31 -2.46
C SER A 245 -3.49 4.87 -2.74
N ASP A 246 -3.07 3.99 -1.89
CA ASP A 246 -3.31 2.55 -1.91
C ASP A 246 -4.56 2.17 -1.11
N HIS A 247 -4.82 2.85 0.00
CA HIS A 247 -5.99 2.74 0.87
C HIS A 247 -6.25 4.05 1.63
N GLY A 248 -7.29 4.06 2.44
CA GLY A 248 -7.56 5.08 3.43
C GLY A 248 -7.25 4.59 4.85
N PHE A 249 -7.88 5.21 5.86
CA PHE A 249 -7.58 4.95 7.27
C PHE A 249 -8.85 5.06 8.14
N ALA A 250 -8.99 4.13 9.11
CA ALA A 250 -10.05 4.14 10.11
C ALA A 250 -9.50 4.38 11.53
N PRO A 251 -10.23 5.08 12.41
CA PRO A 251 -9.82 5.27 13.80
C PRO A 251 -9.91 3.96 14.60
N VAL A 252 -9.08 3.83 15.63
CA VAL A 252 -9.00 2.67 16.52
C VAL A 252 -9.12 3.07 17.98
N GLU A 253 -9.89 2.27 18.73
CA GLU A 253 -10.07 2.39 20.18
C GLU A 253 -9.63 1.13 20.92
N LYS A 254 -9.81 -0.04 20.30
CA LYS A 254 -9.58 -1.35 20.92
C LYS A 254 -8.58 -2.18 20.11
N GLU A 255 -7.77 -2.93 20.86
CA GLU A 255 -6.91 -4.00 20.35
C GLU A 255 -7.54 -5.34 20.68
N ALA A 256 -7.68 -6.19 19.66
CA ALA A 256 -8.07 -7.58 19.83
C ALA A 256 -6.89 -8.50 19.46
N ALA A 257 -6.75 -9.60 20.20
CA ALA A 257 -5.69 -10.59 20.01
C ALA A 257 -6.26 -11.97 19.64
N PRO A 258 -6.59 -12.24 18.37
CA PRO A 258 -7.16 -13.53 17.96
C PRO A 258 -6.29 -14.73 18.31
N LEU A 259 -4.95 -14.57 18.28
CA LEU A 259 -4.01 -15.64 18.59
C LEU A 259 -4.17 -16.18 20.01
N THR A 260 -4.61 -15.35 20.98
CA THR A 260 -4.87 -15.85 22.37
C THR A 260 -5.94 -16.92 22.39
N VAL A 261 -7.04 -16.70 21.65
CA VAL A 261 -8.14 -17.65 21.55
C VAL A 261 -7.76 -18.90 20.77
N LEU A 262 -6.99 -18.75 19.69
CA LEU A 262 -6.49 -19.88 18.89
C LEU A 262 -5.56 -20.79 19.72
N VAL A 263 -4.75 -20.22 20.62
CA VAL A 263 -3.91 -20.96 21.54
C VAL A 263 -4.73 -21.68 22.62
N GLU A 264 -5.74 -21.02 23.19
CA GLU A 264 -6.66 -21.63 24.17
C GLU A 264 -7.48 -22.80 23.58
N GLU A 265 -7.80 -22.73 22.29
CA GLU A 265 -8.48 -23.81 21.55
C GLU A 265 -7.50 -24.88 21.00
N GLU A 266 -6.25 -24.86 21.46
CA GLU A 266 -5.20 -25.84 21.12
C GLU A 266 -4.88 -25.95 19.62
N LEU A 267 -5.05 -24.84 18.89
CA LEU A 267 -4.77 -24.77 17.44
C LEU A 267 -3.30 -24.45 17.13
N PHE A 268 -2.53 -24.03 18.13
CA PHE A 268 -1.07 -23.92 18.05
C PHE A 268 -0.40 -24.97 18.94
N ALA A 269 0.70 -25.53 18.45
CA ALA A 269 1.57 -26.36 19.27
C ALA A 269 2.24 -25.54 20.36
N ARG A 270 2.85 -26.21 21.36
CA ARG A 270 3.63 -25.54 22.42
C ARG A 270 5.00 -26.17 22.53
N GLU A 271 6.01 -25.35 22.78
CA GLU A 271 7.33 -25.77 23.22
C GLU A 271 7.28 -26.28 24.68
N ALA A 272 8.35 -26.89 25.15
CA ALA A 272 8.42 -27.43 26.52
C ALA A 272 8.27 -26.36 27.61
N ASP A 273 8.60 -25.11 27.31
CA ASP A 273 8.44 -23.95 28.20
C ASP A 273 7.05 -23.28 28.09
N GLY A 274 6.13 -23.86 27.28
CA GLY A 274 4.78 -23.34 27.05
C GLY A 274 4.65 -22.31 25.95
N THR A 275 5.76 -21.85 25.35
CA THR A 275 5.74 -20.87 24.26
C THR A 275 4.97 -21.42 23.04
N PRO A 276 4.05 -20.65 22.42
CA PRO A 276 3.38 -21.05 21.20
C PRO A 276 4.37 -21.33 20.06
N LYS A 277 4.11 -22.37 19.30
CA LYS A 277 4.89 -22.83 18.18
C LYS A 277 3.96 -23.09 17.00
N LEU A 278 4.46 -22.85 15.79
CA LEU A 278 3.75 -23.21 14.57
C LEU A 278 3.36 -24.69 14.59
N GLY A 279 2.08 -24.93 14.32
CA GLY A 279 1.52 -26.27 14.13
C GLY A 279 0.93 -26.40 12.74
N LYS A 280 -0.30 -26.91 12.67
CA LYS A 280 -1.03 -27.05 11.40
C LYS A 280 -1.74 -25.77 10.95
N LEU A 281 -1.80 -24.77 11.83
CA LEU A 281 -2.49 -23.51 11.56
C LEU A 281 -1.49 -22.36 11.41
N GLY A 282 -1.50 -21.72 10.25
CA GLY A 282 -0.83 -20.44 10.01
C GLY A 282 -1.79 -19.27 10.19
N ALA A 283 -1.26 -18.10 10.51
CA ALA A 283 -2.08 -16.90 10.62
C ALA A 283 -1.31 -15.64 10.24
N VAL A 284 -2.01 -14.69 9.62
CA VAL A 284 -1.47 -13.39 9.26
C VAL A 284 -2.46 -12.31 9.66
N HIS A 285 -2.00 -11.36 10.47
CA HIS A 285 -2.75 -10.14 10.75
C HIS A 285 -2.29 -9.01 9.82
N ALA A 286 -3.20 -8.12 9.49
CA ALA A 286 -2.92 -6.92 8.70
C ALA A 286 -3.79 -5.76 9.23
N GLY A 287 -3.55 -5.39 10.48
CA GLY A 287 -4.32 -4.35 11.16
C GLY A 287 -5.79 -4.71 11.33
N GLY A 288 -6.63 -4.29 10.38
CA GLY A 288 -8.08 -4.57 10.41
C GLY A 288 -8.50 -5.92 9.85
N SER A 289 -7.59 -6.77 9.40
CA SER A 289 -7.88 -8.13 8.96
C SER A 289 -7.00 -9.17 9.64
N PHE A 290 -7.51 -10.41 9.74
CA PHE A 290 -6.79 -11.54 10.30
C PHE A 290 -7.14 -12.81 9.53
N ALA A 291 -6.20 -13.28 8.70
CA ALA A 291 -6.38 -14.47 7.86
C ALA A 291 -5.80 -15.72 8.53
N VAL A 292 -6.44 -16.86 8.32
CA VAL A 292 -6.10 -18.15 8.90
C VAL A 292 -5.96 -19.20 7.80
N TYR A 293 -4.92 -20.04 7.91
CA TYR A 293 -4.53 -21.02 6.90
C TYR A 293 -4.34 -22.40 7.53
N TRP A 294 -4.86 -23.45 6.89
CA TRP A 294 -4.45 -24.81 7.21
C TRP A 294 -3.19 -25.16 6.41
N LEU A 295 -2.09 -25.38 7.12
CA LEU A 295 -0.80 -25.77 6.53
C LEU A 295 -0.76 -27.29 6.23
N GLU A 296 -1.60 -28.06 6.95
CA GLU A 296 -1.84 -29.47 6.75
C GLU A 296 -3.34 -29.76 6.84
N GLU A 297 -3.80 -30.88 6.30
CA GLU A 297 -5.23 -31.26 6.37
C GLU A 297 -5.67 -31.38 7.84
N PRO A 298 -6.66 -30.56 8.28
CA PRO A 298 -7.14 -30.60 9.66
C PRO A 298 -8.09 -31.76 9.91
N THR A 299 -8.05 -32.26 11.13
CA THR A 299 -9.04 -33.20 11.65
C THR A 299 -10.39 -32.50 11.87
N ALA A 300 -11.47 -33.34 12.05
CA ALA A 300 -12.79 -32.81 12.41
C ALA A 300 -12.77 -32.04 13.75
N SER A 301 -11.93 -32.48 14.70
CA SER A 301 -11.73 -31.79 15.99
C SER A 301 -11.09 -30.41 15.82
N GLU A 302 -10.00 -30.29 15.02
CA GLU A 302 -9.33 -29.03 14.77
C GLU A 302 -10.24 -28.01 14.05
N ARG A 303 -11.03 -28.48 13.07
CA ARG A 303 -12.08 -27.66 12.44
C ARG A 303 -13.14 -27.18 13.44
N ALA A 304 -13.51 -28.05 14.43
CA ALA A 304 -14.44 -27.65 15.48
C ALA A 304 -13.81 -26.62 16.44
N SER A 305 -12.54 -26.80 16.80
CA SER A 305 -11.78 -25.83 17.60
C SER A 305 -11.73 -24.44 16.89
N LEU A 306 -11.41 -24.40 15.60
CA LEU A 306 -11.40 -23.14 14.84
C LEU A 306 -12.78 -22.46 14.85
N ARG A 307 -13.86 -23.23 14.65
CA ARG A 307 -15.23 -22.67 14.73
C ARG A 307 -15.55 -22.11 16.12
N ARG A 308 -15.12 -22.77 17.22
CA ARG A 308 -15.29 -22.22 18.57
C ARG A 308 -14.49 -20.94 18.79
N ALA A 309 -13.23 -20.90 18.31
CA ALA A 309 -12.40 -19.71 18.38
C ALA A 309 -13.06 -18.52 17.67
N VAL A 310 -13.48 -18.71 16.41
CA VAL A 310 -14.17 -17.67 15.62
C VAL A 310 -15.46 -17.23 16.31
N LYS A 311 -16.26 -18.14 16.84
CA LYS A 311 -17.49 -17.81 17.59
C LYS A 311 -17.19 -16.92 18.80
N ARG A 312 -16.17 -17.23 19.57
CA ARG A 312 -15.75 -16.44 20.75
C ARG A 312 -15.31 -15.03 20.34
N LEU A 313 -14.58 -14.90 19.23
CA LEU A 313 -14.16 -13.60 18.68
C LEU A 313 -15.35 -12.73 18.24
N VAL A 314 -16.34 -13.36 17.59
CA VAL A 314 -17.59 -12.68 17.20
C VAL A 314 -18.39 -12.26 18.44
N GLU A 315 -18.57 -13.16 19.42
CA GLU A 315 -19.30 -12.87 20.67
C GLU A 315 -18.62 -11.79 21.52
N ALA A 316 -17.28 -11.64 21.41
CA ALA A 316 -16.53 -10.57 22.04
C ALA A 316 -16.68 -9.22 21.31
N GLY A 317 -17.42 -9.16 20.19
CA GLY A 317 -17.63 -7.93 19.40
C GLY A 317 -16.38 -7.43 18.66
N THR A 318 -15.38 -8.29 18.46
CA THR A 318 -14.12 -7.90 17.79
C THR A 318 -14.16 -8.04 16.27
N VAL A 319 -15.11 -8.80 15.74
CA VAL A 319 -15.26 -9.15 14.33
C VAL A 319 -16.52 -8.51 13.77
N GLY A 320 -16.37 -7.75 12.70
CA GLY A 320 -17.47 -7.17 11.94
C GLY A 320 -18.04 -8.16 10.91
N GLU A 321 -17.17 -8.90 10.22
CA GLU A 321 -17.55 -9.93 9.26
C GLU A 321 -16.55 -11.10 9.29
N VAL A 322 -17.07 -12.34 9.18
CA VAL A 322 -16.25 -13.54 8.95
C VAL A 322 -16.30 -13.86 7.48
N LEU A 323 -15.17 -13.74 6.81
CA LEU A 323 -15.04 -13.97 5.37
C LEU A 323 -14.61 -15.42 5.15
N ASP A 324 -15.53 -16.25 4.76
CA ASP A 324 -15.26 -17.62 4.34
C ASP A 324 -14.62 -17.66 2.93
N ARG A 325 -14.24 -18.84 2.46
CA ARG A 325 -13.64 -19.04 1.13
C ARG A 325 -14.51 -18.51 -0.01
N ALA A 326 -15.83 -18.61 0.10
CA ALA A 326 -16.75 -18.12 -0.93
C ALA A 326 -16.74 -16.59 -0.96
N ARG A 327 -16.75 -15.97 0.20
CA ARG A 327 -16.67 -14.51 0.33
C ARG A 327 -15.30 -13.97 -0.11
N LEU A 328 -14.19 -14.61 0.30
CA LEU A 328 -12.84 -14.27 -0.14
C LEU A 328 -12.71 -14.36 -1.68
N LYS A 329 -13.25 -15.41 -2.28
CA LYS A 329 -13.30 -15.56 -3.73
C LYS A 329 -14.09 -14.42 -4.40
N SER A 330 -15.22 -13.99 -3.83
CA SER A 330 -16.00 -12.87 -4.38
C SER A 330 -15.27 -11.53 -4.32
N LEU A 331 -14.31 -11.39 -3.39
CA LEU A 331 -13.43 -10.23 -3.25
C LEU A 331 -12.15 -10.35 -4.08
N SER A 332 -11.96 -11.45 -4.80
CA SER A 332 -10.69 -11.78 -5.47
C SER A 332 -9.48 -11.65 -4.54
N ALA A 333 -9.68 -12.02 -3.28
CA ALA A 333 -8.68 -12.05 -2.21
C ALA A 333 -7.86 -13.35 -2.24
N ASP A 334 -7.17 -13.65 -1.13
CA ASP A 334 -6.35 -14.86 -1.01
C ASP A 334 -7.18 -16.14 -1.14
N PRO A 335 -6.97 -16.96 -2.17
CA PRO A 335 -7.71 -18.23 -2.36
C PRO A 335 -7.29 -19.34 -1.39
N ASP A 336 -6.11 -19.22 -0.77
CA ASP A 336 -5.53 -20.26 0.09
C ASP A 336 -5.95 -20.10 1.56
N ALA A 337 -6.48 -18.91 1.95
CA ALA A 337 -7.00 -18.69 3.28
C ALA A 337 -8.24 -19.56 3.57
N GLU A 338 -8.28 -20.21 4.72
CA GLU A 338 -9.48 -20.93 5.20
C GLU A 338 -10.62 -19.95 5.48
N LEU A 339 -10.28 -18.85 6.16
CA LEU A 339 -11.14 -17.71 6.40
C LEU A 339 -10.30 -16.45 6.70
N SER A 340 -10.91 -15.29 6.61
CA SER A 340 -10.38 -14.06 7.16
C SER A 340 -11.42 -13.38 8.05
N LEU A 341 -10.96 -12.76 9.12
CA LEU A 341 -11.77 -11.93 10.01
C LEU A 341 -11.59 -10.48 9.59
N ASP A 342 -12.69 -9.80 9.34
CA ASP A 342 -12.73 -8.34 9.15
C ASP A 342 -13.08 -7.71 10.50
N ALA A 343 -12.25 -6.81 11.00
CA ALA A 343 -12.42 -6.24 12.33
C ALA A 343 -13.69 -5.39 12.44
N ALA A 344 -14.29 -5.40 13.61
CA ALA A 344 -15.38 -4.48 13.93
C ALA A 344 -14.89 -3.01 13.91
N PRO A 345 -15.75 -2.03 13.65
CA PRO A 345 -15.37 -0.62 13.72
C PRO A 345 -14.68 -0.26 15.05
N GLY A 346 -13.57 0.47 14.96
CA GLY A 346 -12.77 0.86 16.13
C GLY A 346 -11.85 -0.24 16.70
N VAL A 347 -11.78 -1.41 16.05
CA VAL A 347 -10.95 -2.54 16.49
C VAL A 347 -9.84 -2.79 15.47
N TYR A 348 -8.63 -3.12 15.96
CA TYR A 348 -7.57 -3.73 15.15
C TYR A 348 -7.11 -5.06 15.76
N PHE A 349 -6.57 -5.95 14.94
CA PHE A 349 -6.02 -7.22 15.37
C PHE A 349 -4.51 -7.12 15.58
N SER A 350 -4.04 -7.66 16.70
CA SER A 350 -2.63 -7.76 17.04
C SER A 350 -2.11 -9.20 16.98
N ASP A 351 -0.79 -9.34 17.02
CA ASP A 351 -0.06 -10.61 17.01
C ASP A 351 0.24 -11.16 18.44
N ARG A 352 -0.47 -10.67 19.47
CA ARG A 352 -0.28 -11.15 20.85
C ARG A 352 -0.83 -12.56 21.03
N PHE A 353 -0.04 -13.39 21.69
CA PHE A 353 -0.43 -14.74 22.13
C PHE A 353 -0.95 -14.81 23.56
N GLU A 354 -0.81 -13.74 24.33
CA GLU A 354 -1.07 -13.71 25.78
C GLU A 354 -1.85 -12.46 26.19
N GLY A 355 -2.44 -12.55 27.39
CA GLY A 355 -3.24 -11.50 28.00
C GLY A 355 -4.69 -11.49 27.54
N PRO A 356 -5.47 -10.45 27.88
CA PRO A 356 -6.90 -10.41 27.56
C PRO A 356 -7.14 -10.38 26.05
N LEU A 357 -8.21 -11.04 25.59
CA LEU A 357 -8.62 -11.02 24.17
C LEU A 357 -8.81 -9.61 23.65
N VAL A 358 -9.43 -8.75 24.43
CA VAL A 358 -9.69 -7.34 24.08
C VAL A 358 -9.13 -6.43 25.16
N ARG A 359 -8.49 -5.34 24.72
CA ARG A 359 -8.04 -4.25 25.61
C ARG A 359 -8.15 -2.91 24.90
N ASP A 360 -8.02 -1.81 25.65
CA ASP A 360 -7.87 -0.50 25.04
C ASP A 360 -6.59 -0.44 24.22
N SER A 361 -6.67 0.14 23.04
CA SER A 361 -5.48 0.35 22.22
C SER A 361 -4.58 1.42 22.85
N VAL A 362 -3.32 1.07 23.09
CA VAL A 362 -2.31 1.98 23.64
C VAL A 362 -1.26 2.37 22.60
N LYS A 363 -1.07 1.56 21.56
CA LYS A 363 -0.03 1.75 20.55
C LYS A 363 -0.58 2.38 19.28
N ASP A 364 -1.66 1.81 18.77
CA ASP A 364 -2.25 2.24 17.51
C ASP A 364 -3.59 2.96 17.76
N ARG A 365 -3.76 4.13 17.15
CA ARG A 365 -4.97 4.95 17.19
C ARG A 365 -5.69 5.00 15.85
N GLY A 366 -5.10 4.42 14.83
CA GLY A 366 -5.66 4.24 13.50
C GLY A 366 -5.21 2.93 12.90
N THR A 367 -5.98 2.43 11.95
CA THR A 367 -5.68 1.19 11.23
C THR A 367 -6.32 1.19 9.84
N HIS A 368 -5.86 0.27 9.02
CA HIS A 368 -6.41 -0.13 7.74
C HIS A 368 -6.41 -1.67 7.65
N GLY A 369 -6.75 -2.26 6.50
CA GLY A 369 -6.76 -3.73 6.31
C GLY A 369 -8.14 -4.35 6.32
N GLN A 370 -9.20 -3.61 6.67
CA GLN A 370 -10.59 -4.06 6.60
C GLN A 370 -11.08 -4.15 5.14
N LEU A 371 -12.37 -4.50 4.99
CA LEU A 371 -13.05 -4.47 3.70
C LEU A 371 -12.98 -3.08 3.04
N PRO A 372 -12.70 -2.99 1.73
CA PRO A 372 -12.57 -1.70 1.02
C PRO A 372 -13.85 -0.87 1.03
N THR A 373 -15.00 -1.49 1.34
CA THR A 373 -16.29 -0.82 1.49
C THR A 373 -16.51 -0.19 2.86
N ARG A 374 -15.58 -0.34 3.81
CA ARG A 374 -15.66 0.31 5.11
C ARG A 374 -15.38 1.81 4.97
N PRO A 375 -16.21 2.68 5.59
CA PRO A 375 -16.00 4.12 5.53
C PRO A 375 -14.60 4.54 5.99
N GLY A 376 -13.95 5.41 5.22
CA GLY A 376 -12.63 5.94 5.50
C GLY A 376 -11.48 5.11 4.93
N LEU A 377 -11.76 3.93 4.33
CA LEU A 377 -10.74 3.08 3.70
C LEU A 377 -10.61 3.29 2.19
N GLU A 378 -11.39 4.22 1.64
CA GLU A 378 -11.31 4.60 0.24
C GLU A 378 -9.94 5.23 -0.07
N ALA A 379 -9.35 4.81 -1.18
CA ALA A 379 -8.12 5.39 -1.70
C ALA A 379 -8.39 6.61 -2.60
N SER A 380 -7.33 7.32 -2.93
CA SER A 380 -7.32 8.59 -3.66
C SER A 380 -6.78 8.44 -5.08
N PHE A 381 -7.23 9.31 -6.00
CA PHE A 381 -6.62 9.44 -7.33
C PHE A 381 -6.83 10.86 -7.87
N ILE A 382 -5.72 11.55 -8.15
CA ILE A 382 -5.66 12.86 -8.80
C ILE A 382 -4.65 12.77 -9.94
N VAL A 383 -4.93 13.38 -11.07
CA VAL A 383 -4.02 13.39 -12.20
C VAL A 383 -4.12 14.70 -12.96
N ALA A 384 -2.98 15.25 -13.36
CA ALA A 384 -2.92 16.39 -14.26
C ALA A 384 -1.76 16.22 -15.26
N GLY A 385 -1.91 16.73 -16.45
CA GLY A 385 -0.86 16.65 -17.47
C GLY A 385 -1.38 16.84 -18.90
N PRO A 386 -0.48 16.75 -19.87
CA PRO A 386 -0.85 16.91 -21.28
C PRO A 386 -1.96 15.92 -21.69
N GLY A 387 -3.07 16.44 -22.18
CA GLY A 387 -4.20 15.66 -22.66
C GLY A 387 -5.13 15.10 -21.58
N VAL A 388 -4.97 15.51 -20.31
CA VAL A 388 -5.95 15.25 -19.25
C VAL A 388 -6.97 16.38 -19.25
N SER A 389 -8.26 16.04 -19.26
CA SER A 389 -9.35 17.03 -19.22
C SER A 389 -9.37 17.76 -17.89
N THR A 390 -9.46 19.09 -17.93
CA THR A 390 -9.43 19.98 -16.75
C THR A 390 -10.71 19.88 -15.95
N GLY A 391 -10.59 19.78 -14.61
CA GLY A 391 -11.73 19.77 -13.68
C GLY A 391 -12.65 18.55 -13.82
N ARG A 392 -12.17 17.47 -14.42
CA ARG A 392 -12.97 16.27 -14.65
C ARG A 392 -13.12 15.45 -13.38
N ASN A 393 -14.37 15.09 -13.07
CA ASN A 393 -14.68 14.09 -12.06
C ASN A 393 -14.74 12.70 -12.71
N LEU A 394 -13.95 11.74 -12.20
CA LEU A 394 -13.89 10.36 -12.69
C LEU A 394 -14.94 9.46 -12.00
N GLY A 395 -15.67 9.97 -11.00
CA GLY A 395 -16.58 9.17 -10.18
C GLY A 395 -15.85 8.17 -9.30
N CYS A 396 -16.46 7.01 -9.07
CA CYS A 396 -15.85 5.91 -8.34
C CYS A 396 -15.06 5.04 -9.33
N ILE A 397 -13.80 4.75 -9.02
CA ILE A 397 -12.93 3.87 -9.80
C ILE A 397 -12.39 2.73 -8.95
N ALA A 398 -12.03 1.61 -9.57
CA ALA A 398 -11.39 0.50 -8.90
C ALA A 398 -9.85 0.66 -8.95
N LEU A 399 -9.15 0.21 -7.92
CA LEU A 399 -7.69 0.23 -7.86
C LEU A 399 -7.08 -0.58 -9.02
N THR A 400 -7.74 -1.66 -9.46
CA THR A 400 -7.35 -2.49 -10.60
C THR A 400 -7.35 -1.73 -11.94
N GLN A 401 -8.08 -0.62 -12.05
CA GLN A 401 -8.09 0.21 -13.26
C GLN A 401 -6.85 1.11 -13.38
N VAL A 402 -6.05 1.27 -12.31
CA VAL A 402 -4.94 2.23 -12.30
C VAL A 402 -3.83 1.82 -13.25
N ALA A 403 -3.26 0.60 -13.14
CA ALA A 403 -2.17 0.18 -14.01
C ALA A 403 -2.52 0.23 -15.52
N PRO A 404 -3.66 -0.31 -15.99
CA PRO A 404 -4.04 -0.20 -17.40
C PRO A 404 -4.27 1.26 -17.83
N THR A 405 -4.73 2.13 -16.93
CA THR A 405 -4.86 3.57 -17.17
C THR A 405 -3.51 4.24 -17.38
N LEU A 406 -2.55 4.00 -16.47
CA LEU A 406 -1.20 4.55 -16.57
C LEU A 406 -0.49 4.04 -17.83
N ALA A 407 -0.63 2.74 -18.15
CA ALA A 407 -0.08 2.15 -19.37
C ALA A 407 -0.66 2.82 -20.63
N SER A 408 -1.98 2.93 -20.71
CA SER A 408 -2.67 3.60 -21.83
C SER A 408 -2.22 5.05 -21.99
N TRP A 409 -2.11 5.80 -20.89
CA TRP A 409 -1.72 7.21 -20.92
C TRP A 409 -0.24 7.42 -21.22
N LEU A 410 0.60 6.44 -20.96
CA LEU A 410 1.98 6.40 -21.42
C LEU A 410 2.09 5.97 -22.90
N GLY A 411 0.99 5.52 -23.54
CA GLY A 411 1.00 4.98 -24.89
C GLY A 411 1.66 3.62 -24.97
N LEU A 412 1.58 2.83 -23.91
CA LEU A 412 2.09 1.46 -23.86
C LEU A 412 1.07 0.45 -24.38
N PRO A 413 1.50 -0.70 -24.89
CA PRO A 413 0.60 -1.79 -25.22
C PRO A 413 -0.06 -2.37 -23.96
N ASN A 414 -1.38 -2.53 -23.97
CA ASN A 414 -2.14 -3.06 -22.82
C ASN A 414 -2.15 -4.58 -22.75
N ASP A 415 -1.74 -5.27 -23.81
CA ASP A 415 -1.75 -6.72 -23.95
C ASP A 415 -0.65 -7.45 -23.13
N ILE A 416 0.31 -6.71 -22.59
CA ILE A 416 1.36 -7.26 -21.71
C ILE A 416 0.89 -7.37 -20.26
N LEU A 417 0.04 -6.44 -19.79
CA LEU A 417 -0.58 -6.52 -18.47
C LEU A 417 -1.66 -7.61 -18.48
N ALA A 418 -1.73 -8.37 -17.38
CA ALA A 418 -2.76 -9.41 -17.22
C ALA A 418 -4.16 -8.83 -16.88
N SER A 419 -4.31 -7.52 -16.87
CA SER A 419 -5.54 -6.83 -16.51
C SER A 419 -6.58 -6.89 -17.63
N GLU A 420 -7.81 -7.28 -17.27
CA GLU A 420 -9.01 -7.19 -18.12
C GLU A 420 -9.77 -5.87 -17.94
N GLU A 421 -9.31 -5.01 -17.01
CA GLU A 421 -9.93 -3.74 -16.72
C GLU A 421 -9.75 -2.74 -17.84
N LYS A 422 -10.81 -1.98 -18.10
CA LYS A 422 -10.75 -0.90 -19.08
C LYS A 422 -10.02 0.31 -18.50
N PRO A 423 -9.02 0.85 -19.20
CA PRO A 423 -8.38 2.08 -18.77
C PRO A 423 -9.38 3.24 -18.75
N ILE A 424 -9.17 4.15 -17.80
CA ILE A 424 -9.91 5.41 -17.75
C ILE A 424 -9.49 6.24 -18.96
N GLN A 425 -10.45 6.74 -19.70
CA GLN A 425 -10.17 7.55 -20.89
C GLN A 425 -9.51 8.88 -20.50
N ARG A 426 -8.48 9.26 -21.27
CA ARG A 426 -7.69 10.47 -20.99
C ARG A 426 -8.39 11.75 -21.43
N PHE A 427 -9.14 11.68 -22.52
CA PHE A 427 -9.85 12.80 -23.16
C PHE A 427 -11.35 12.62 -23.02
N ASP A 428 -12.08 13.75 -23.00
CA ASP A 428 -13.52 13.73 -23.27
C ASP A 428 -13.70 13.46 -24.77
N GLU A 429 -14.41 12.38 -25.10
CA GLU A 429 -14.87 12.11 -26.48
C GLU A 429 -16.13 12.91 -26.78
#